data_14b3d35e33b48db2d1ad2d43bdb905e4
#
_entry.id   14b3d35e33b48db2d1ad2d43bdb905e4
#
_cell.length_a   1.000
_cell.length_b   1.000
_cell.length_c   1.000
_cell.angle_alpha   90.00
_cell.angle_beta   90.00
_cell.angle_gamma   90.00
#
_symmetry.space_group_name_H-M   'P 1'
#
loop_
_entity.id
_entity.type
_entity.pdbx_description
1 polymer ?
#
loop_
_entity_poly.entity_id
_entity_poly.type
_entity_poly.pdbx_seq_one_letter_code
_entity_poly.pdbx_strand_id
1 'polypeptide(L)'
;MNFTDVKKTRAIINLDAIAHNYRLAKEVCGNKRICAIIKADAYGHGAAPVAKRLEQEGCDFFATATVDEALRLRESEVKGTVLILGYVLDCYLENAISNGISLAVDTYEHLESIVKAAEGRTVKVHIKLDTGMNRTGFPAKDDELCEELKKVVSLFENNENLVLEGLFSHFAVADDDDGEAFSDVQYARFLSTAEKLEKLGIVPEIKHICNSAGLRKFSDKMGLDAVRCGISLYGCETAGLDYKPAMDFVTTVVNVHTMKKGEQVGYGLAYTAPKDMKIAVIGAGYADGLKRCIAAGGGYVLIHGKKAPFVGRICMDMAMVDVTDIPEVKVEDDAVIFGYSEGVHLSADKVADFASTISYEIICAVSARVPRVYK
;
A
#
# COMPACT_ATOMS: atom_id res chain seq x y z
N MET A 1 -21.38 -8.90 -22.04
CA MET A 1 -20.67 -7.64 -22.29
C MET A 1 -19.35 -7.75 -21.52
N ASN A 2 -18.21 -7.85 -22.21
CA ASN A 2 -16.91 -7.81 -21.52
C ASN A 2 -16.71 -6.41 -20.98
N PHE A 3 -16.56 -6.27 -19.66
CA PHE A 3 -16.37 -4.97 -19.01
C PHE A 3 -15.07 -4.25 -19.42
N THR A 4 -14.16 -4.94 -20.12
CA THR A 4 -12.91 -4.39 -20.67
C THR A 4 -13.13 -3.40 -21.82
N ASP A 5 -14.27 -3.51 -22.56
CA ASP A 5 -14.56 -2.69 -23.74
C ASP A 5 -15.42 -1.46 -23.44
N VAL A 6 -15.84 -1.30 -22.18
CA VAL A 6 -16.68 -0.17 -21.78
C VAL A 6 -15.81 1.02 -21.43
N LYS A 7 -15.83 2.05 -22.25
CA LYS A 7 -15.26 3.36 -21.93
C LYS A 7 -15.99 3.97 -20.72
N LYS A 8 -15.39 3.85 -19.55
CA LYS A 8 -15.86 4.44 -18.29
C LYS A 8 -14.67 4.62 -17.35
N THR A 9 -14.91 5.22 -16.19
CA THR A 9 -13.91 5.32 -15.13
C THR A 9 -13.42 3.93 -14.72
N ARG A 10 -12.11 3.71 -14.80
CA ARG A 10 -11.45 2.42 -14.57
C ARG A 10 -10.04 2.59 -14.03
N ALA A 11 -9.57 1.62 -13.26
CA ALA A 11 -8.17 1.46 -12.89
C ALA A 11 -7.57 0.33 -13.75
N ILE A 12 -6.58 0.66 -14.56
CA ILE A 12 -5.85 -0.31 -15.39
C ILE A 12 -4.65 -0.77 -14.59
N ILE A 13 -4.63 -2.05 -14.24
CA ILE A 13 -3.58 -2.65 -13.40
C ILE A 13 -2.62 -3.45 -14.27
N ASN A 14 -1.36 -3.05 -14.26
CA ASN A 14 -0.28 -3.75 -14.96
C ASN A 14 0.40 -4.75 -14.02
N LEU A 15 0.00 -6.02 -14.11
CA LEU A 15 0.56 -7.08 -13.28
C LEU A 15 2.03 -7.38 -13.63
N ASP A 16 2.45 -7.16 -14.87
CA ASP A 16 3.85 -7.33 -15.28
C ASP A 16 4.75 -6.23 -14.72
N ALA A 17 4.22 -5.01 -14.53
CA ALA A 17 4.93 -3.97 -13.80
C ALA A 17 5.16 -4.37 -12.34
N ILE A 18 4.15 -4.95 -11.67
CA ILE A 18 4.29 -5.48 -10.29
C ILE A 18 5.35 -6.59 -10.23
N ALA A 19 5.33 -7.52 -11.19
CA ALA A 19 6.32 -8.58 -11.29
C ALA A 19 7.74 -8.04 -11.54
N HIS A 20 7.89 -7.04 -12.42
CA HIS A 20 9.16 -6.34 -12.63
C HIS A 20 9.65 -5.69 -11.33
N ASN A 21 8.77 -4.99 -10.63
CA ASN A 21 9.10 -4.32 -9.37
C ASN A 21 9.53 -5.32 -8.27
N TYR A 22 8.87 -6.48 -8.22
CA TYR A 22 9.27 -7.56 -7.32
C TYR A 22 10.66 -8.10 -7.64
N ARG A 23 10.96 -8.37 -8.93
CA ARG A 23 12.30 -8.83 -9.36
C ARG A 23 13.38 -7.81 -9.02
N LEU A 24 13.10 -6.51 -9.27
CA LEU A 24 14.02 -5.44 -8.90
C LEU A 24 14.25 -5.37 -7.40
N ALA A 25 13.18 -5.47 -6.58
CA ALA A 25 13.30 -5.54 -5.13
C ALA A 25 14.14 -6.77 -4.70
N LYS A 26 13.97 -7.91 -5.38
CA LYS A 26 14.74 -9.14 -5.14
C LYS A 26 16.23 -8.96 -5.45
N GLU A 27 16.56 -8.28 -6.53
CA GLU A 27 17.95 -7.94 -6.90
C GLU A 27 18.58 -7.04 -5.82
N VAL A 28 17.87 -6.01 -5.36
CA VAL A 28 18.34 -5.09 -4.32
C VAL A 28 18.56 -5.78 -2.99
N CYS A 29 17.66 -6.69 -2.58
CA CYS A 29 17.77 -7.36 -1.29
C CYS A 29 18.63 -8.65 -1.30
N GLY A 30 19.07 -9.12 -2.48
CA GLY A 30 19.88 -10.32 -2.61
C GLY A 30 19.15 -11.59 -2.17
N ASN A 31 19.78 -12.36 -1.28
CA ASN A 31 19.23 -13.65 -0.81
C ASN A 31 18.09 -13.51 0.22
N LYS A 32 17.76 -12.31 0.68
CA LYS A 32 16.73 -12.11 1.67
C LYS A 32 15.33 -12.42 1.11
N ARG A 33 14.45 -12.90 1.95
CA ARG A 33 13.06 -13.16 1.58
C ARG A 33 12.30 -11.84 1.41
N ILE A 34 11.37 -11.77 0.48
CA ILE A 34 10.48 -10.61 0.35
C ILE A 34 9.13 -10.94 0.93
N CYS A 35 8.71 -10.14 1.91
CA CYS A 35 7.33 -10.10 2.37
C CYS A 35 6.60 -9.05 1.51
N ALA A 36 5.76 -9.50 0.58
CA ALA A 36 4.94 -8.63 -0.25
C ALA A 36 3.77 -8.07 0.57
N ILE A 37 3.71 -6.74 0.72
CA ILE A 37 2.64 -6.07 1.47
C ILE A 37 1.47 -5.81 0.52
N ILE A 38 0.39 -6.57 0.72
CA ILE A 38 -0.82 -6.56 -0.13
C ILE A 38 -2.09 -6.18 0.64
N LYS A 39 -1.94 -5.49 1.77
CA LYS A 39 -3.05 -4.90 2.53
C LYS A 39 -3.78 -3.81 1.74
N ALA A 40 -4.94 -3.38 2.19
CA ALA A 40 -5.80 -2.41 1.52
C ALA A 40 -6.06 -2.79 0.06
N ASP A 41 -6.42 -4.07 -0.16
CA ASP A 41 -6.64 -4.66 -1.48
C ASP A 41 -5.43 -4.45 -2.42
N ALA A 42 -4.22 -4.78 -1.93
CA ALA A 42 -2.95 -4.51 -2.61
C ALA A 42 -2.80 -3.02 -2.99
N TYR A 43 -3.03 -2.12 -2.00
CA TYR A 43 -3.03 -0.66 -2.22
C TYR A 43 -3.99 -0.24 -3.35
N GLY A 44 -5.14 -0.88 -3.42
CA GLY A 44 -6.16 -0.62 -4.43
C GLY A 44 -5.97 -1.33 -5.78
N HIS A 45 -4.94 -2.17 -5.92
CA HIS A 45 -4.65 -2.88 -7.18
C HIS A 45 -5.39 -4.22 -7.34
N GLY A 46 -6.03 -4.74 -6.26
CA GLY A 46 -6.64 -6.06 -6.23
C GLY A 46 -5.71 -7.13 -5.66
N ALA A 47 -5.91 -7.49 -4.38
CA ALA A 47 -4.97 -8.34 -3.64
C ALA A 47 -4.79 -9.74 -4.24
N ALA A 48 -5.88 -10.39 -4.65
CA ALA A 48 -5.82 -11.76 -5.16
C ALA A 48 -5.08 -11.88 -6.51
N PRO A 49 -5.36 -11.06 -7.55
CA PRO A 49 -4.58 -11.07 -8.79
C PRO A 49 -3.11 -10.72 -8.57
N VAL A 50 -2.83 -9.72 -7.71
CA VAL A 50 -1.46 -9.32 -7.38
C VAL A 50 -0.71 -10.46 -6.69
N ALA A 51 -1.30 -11.10 -5.66
CA ALA A 51 -0.67 -12.21 -4.96
C ALA A 51 -0.37 -13.38 -5.90
N LYS A 52 -1.33 -13.78 -6.73
CA LYS A 52 -1.14 -14.86 -7.72
C LYS A 52 -0.03 -14.54 -8.72
N ARG A 53 0.06 -13.30 -9.18
CA ARG A 53 1.13 -12.88 -10.09
C ARG A 53 2.49 -12.94 -9.41
N LEU A 54 2.56 -12.52 -8.14
CA LEU A 54 3.79 -12.58 -7.35
C LEU A 54 4.20 -14.02 -6.99
N GLU A 55 3.26 -14.94 -6.73
CA GLU A 55 3.56 -16.36 -6.56
C GLU A 55 4.24 -16.97 -7.80
N GLN A 56 3.84 -16.56 -9.01
CA GLN A 56 4.51 -16.97 -10.26
C GLN A 56 5.96 -16.47 -10.35
N GLU A 57 6.30 -15.37 -9.67
CA GLU A 57 7.68 -14.88 -9.54
C GLU A 57 8.44 -15.50 -8.36
N GLY A 58 7.82 -16.45 -7.64
CA GLY A 58 8.42 -17.14 -6.50
C GLY A 58 8.26 -16.41 -5.16
N CYS A 59 7.33 -15.45 -5.06
CA CYS A 59 6.98 -14.85 -3.77
C CYS A 59 6.15 -15.85 -2.95
N ASP A 60 6.61 -16.15 -1.76
CA ASP A 60 6.01 -17.11 -0.84
C ASP A 60 5.63 -16.50 0.51
N PHE A 61 5.77 -15.18 0.68
CA PHE A 61 5.46 -14.47 1.92
C PHE A 61 4.69 -13.18 1.64
N PHE A 62 3.48 -13.09 2.17
CA PHE A 62 2.56 -11.99 2.00
C PHE A 62 2.14 -11.41 3.35
N ALA A 63 1.80 -10.13 3.39
CA ALA A 63 1.24 -9.55 4.60
C ALA A 63 0.04 -8.64 4.29
N THR A 64 -0.98 -8.77 5.14
CA THR A 64 -2.22 -7.99 5.14
C THR A 64 -2.34 -7.17 6.42
N ALA A 65 -3.40 -6.37 6.55
CA ALA A 65 -3.68 -5.61 7.77
C ALA A 65 -4.77 -6.25 8.62
N THR A 66 -5.73 -6.93 7.99
CA THR A 66 -6.94 -7.44 8.65
C THR A 66 -7.18 -8.93 8.35
N VAL A 67 -8.01 -9.55 9.18
CA VAL A 67 -8.39 -10.95 9.00
C VAL A 67 -9.17 -11.17 7.70
N ASP A 68 -10.08 -10.26 7.35
CA ASP A 68 -10.87 -10.37 6.12
C ASP A 68 -10.00 -10.34 4.87
N GLU A 69 -8.95 -9.50 4.85
CA GLU A 69 -7.98 -9.46 3.75
C GLU A 69 -7.23 -10.79 3.63
N ALA A 70 -6.77 -11.35 4.75
CA ALA A 70 -6.05 -12.61 4.79
C ALA A 70 -6.92 -13.80 4.34
N LEU A 71 -8.17 -13.85 4.81
CA LEU A 71 -9.13 -14.90 4.42
C LEU A 71 -9.44 -14.87 2.93
N ARG A 72 -9.66 -13.67 2.34
CA ARG A 72 -9.86 -13.52 0.88
C ARG A 72 -8.68 -14.05 0.07
N LEU A 73 -7.45 -13.92 0.57
CA LEU A 73 -6.29 -14.52 -0.08
C LEU A 73 -6.35 -16.05 -0.05
N ARG A 74 -6.73 -16.63 1.09
CA ARG A 74 -6.92 -18.09 1.21
C ARG A 74 -8.06 -18.60 0.32
N GLU A 75 -9.20 -17.90 0.30
CA GLU A 75 -10.31 -18.19 -0.62
C GLU A 75 -9.86 -18.13 -2.09
N SER A 76 -8.92 -17.24 -2.40
CA SER A 76 -8.30 -17.12 -3.71
C SER A 76 -7.16 -18.12 -3.93
N GLU A 77 -6.98 -19.12 -3.05
CA GLU A 77 -5.98 -20.19 -3.15
C GLU A 77 -4.51 -19.71 -3.15
N VAL A 78 -4.19 -18.56 -2.56
CA VAL A 78 -2.82 -18.14 -2.30
C VAL A 78 -2.16 -19.12 -1.33
N LYS A 79 -1.00 -19.68 -1.69
CA LYS A 79 -0.32 -20.79 -0.98
C LYS A 79 0.73 -20.30 0.02
N GLY A 80 1.40 -19.18 -0.28
CA GLY A 80 2.47 -18.63 0.56
C GLY A 80 2.02 -18.33 1.99
N THR A 81 2.98 -18.05 2.88
CA THR A 81 2.72 -17.52 4.22
C THR A 81 1.91 -16.22 4.12
N VAL A 82 0.83 -16.11 4.87
CA VAL A 82 0.04 -14.86 4.99
C VAL A 82 0.11 -14.41 6.44
N LEU A 83 0.71 -13.24 6.67
CA LEU A 83 0.84 -12.60 7.98
C LEU A 83 -0.15 -11.45 8.11
N ILE A 84 -0.96 -11.45 9.17
CA ILE A 84 -1.74 -10.26 9.54
C ILE A 84 -0.87 -9.36 10.41
N LEU A 85 -0.60 -8.13 9.93
CA LEU A 85 0.22 -7.15 10.65
C LEU A 85 -0.53 -6.36 11.71
N GLY A 86 -1.86 -6.35 11.63
CA GLY A 86 -2.74 -5.68 12.58
C GLY A 86 -3.15 -6.58 13.74
N TYR A 87 -3.76 -5.98 14.76
CA TYR A 87 -4.37 -6.71 15.85
C TYR A 87 -5.59 -7.50 15.36
N VAL A 88 -5.70 -8.76 15.78
CA VAL A 88 -6.86 -9.62 15.48
C VAL A 88 -7.72 -9.76 16.73
N LEU A 89 -8.98 -9.34 16.65
CA LEU A 89 -9.92 -9.44 17.76
C LEU A 89 -10.19 -10.93 18.10
N ASP A 90 -10.41 -11.23 19.36
CA ASP A 90 -10.59 -12.59 19.89
C ASP A 90 -11.64 -13.41 19.11
N CYS A 91 -12.74 -12.76 18.71
CA CYS A 91 -13.81 -13.42 17.96
C CYS A 91 -13.42 -13.89 16.54
N TYR A 92 -12.27 -13.45 16.01
CA TYR A 92 -11.75 -13.86 14.70
C TYR A 92 -10.51 -14.76 14.77
N LEU A 93 -9.93 -14.97 15.96
CA LEU A 93 -8.69 -15.75 16.13
C LEU A 93 -8.85 -17.19 15.64
N GLU A 94 -9.94 -17.85 16.01
CA GLU A 94 -10.20 -19.22 15.57
C GLU A 94 -10.23 -19.34 14.04
N ASN A 95 -10.88 -18.39 13.37
CA ASN A 95 -10.97 -18.39 11.92
C ASN A 95 -9.60 -18.17 11.26
N ALA A 96 -8.79 -17.24 11.77
CA ALA A 96 -7.44 -17.00 11.28
C ALA A 96 -6.54 -18.23 11.46
N ILE A 97 -6.57 -18.86 12.64
CA ILE A 97 -5.77 -20.05 12.97
C ILE A 97 -6.17 -21.25 12.08
N SER A 98 -7.48 -21.51 11.93
CA SER A 98 -8.00 -22.61 11.11
C SER A 98 -7.63 -22.48 9.63
N ASN A 99 -7.35 -21.29 9.14
CA ASN A 99 -6.92 -21.01 7.77
C ASN A 99 -5.38 -20.90 7.64
N GLY A 100 -4.60 -21.27 8.65
CA GLY A 100 -3.15 -21.27 8.62
C GLY A 100 -2.56 -19.88 8.39
N ILE A 101 -3.16 -18.85 8.99
CA ILE A 101 -2.72 -17.46 8.89
C ILE A 101 -1.81 -17.17 10.07
N SER A 102 -0.65 -16.54 9.80
CA SER A 102 0.28 -16.09 10.83
C SER A 102 -0.18 -14.77 11.44
N LEU A 103 0.00 -14.62 12.77
CA LEU A 103 -0.53 -13.50 13.54
C LEU A 103 0.59 -12.62 14.11
N ALA A 104 0.49 -11.31 13.93
CA ALA A 104 1.34 -10.38 14.66
C ALA A 104 0.87 -10.24 16.11
N VAL A 105 1.81 -10.27 17.04
CA VAL A 105 1.56 -10.16 18.47
C VAL A 105 2.31 -8.94 19.01
N ASP A 106 1.60 -8.05 19.67
CA ASP A 106 2.11 -6.79 20.18
C ASP A 106 1.88 -6.57 21.69
N THR A 107 1.13 -7.48 22.35
CA THR A 107 0.92 -7.52 23.81
C THR A 107 0.88 -8.98 24.32
N TYR A 108 1.16 -9.14 25.61
CA TYR A 108 1.09 -10.45 26.27
C TYR A 108 -0.34 -11.00 26.28
N GLU A 109 -1.32 -10.16 26.60
CA GLU A 109 -2.74 -10.52 26.67
C GLU A 109 -3.26 -11.04 25.32
N HIS A 110 -2.80 -10.42 24.21
CA HIS A 110 -3.16 -10.88 22.87
C HIS A 110 -2.58 -12.26 22.59
N LEU A 111 -1.34 -12.54 23.01
CA LEU A 111 -0.74 -13.86 22.86
C LEU A 111 -1.49 -14.92 23.70
N GLU A 112 -1.91 -14.60 24.94
CA GLU A 112 -2.74 -15.50 25.74
C GLU A 112 -4.07 -15.82 25.05
N SER A 113 -4.74 -14.81 24.47
CA SER A 113 -5.98 -15.00 23.68
C SER A 113 -5.74 -15.92 22.49
N ILE A 114 -4.63 -15.76 21.77
CA ILE A 114 -4.23 -16.60 20.62
C ILE A 114 -4.02 -18.06 21.07
N VAL A 115 -3.25 -18.29 22.15
CA VAL A 115 -3.01 -19.64 22.70
C VAL A 115 -4.32 -20.31 23.10
N LYS A 116 -5.21 -19.59 23.77
CA LYS A 116 -6.53 -20.09 24.15
C LYS A 116 -7.38 -20.43 22.93
N ALA A 117 -7.42 -19.58 21.90
CA ALA A 117 -8.20 -19.80 20.68
C ALA A 117 -7.62 -20.94 19.81
N ALA A 118 -6.34 -21.25 19.96
CA ALA A 118 -5.69 -22.33 19.23
C ALA A 118 -6.21 -23.71 19.62
N GLU A 119 -6.67 -23.92 20.86
CA GLU A 119 -7.22 -25.19 21.34
C GLU A 119 -6.32 -26.40 21.00
N GLY A 120 -4.99 -26.25 21.15
CA GLY A 120 -4.00 -27.27 20.84
C GLY A 120 -3.62 -27.36 19.35
N ARG A 121 -4.21 -26.58 18.47
CA ARG A 121 -3.75 -26.42 17.06
C ARG A 121 -2.45 -25.66 16.99
N THR A 122 -1.62 -25.96 16.02
CA THR A 122 -0.40 -25.18 15.75
C THR A 122 -0.78 -23.78 15.30
N VAL A 123 -0.22 -22.78 15.96
CA VAL A 123 -0.37 -21.36 15.59
C VAL A 123 0.99 -20.71 15.41
N LYS A 124 1.16 -19.99 14.32
CA LYS A 124 2.36 -19.26 13.95
C LYS A 124 2.20 -17.80 14.31
N VAL A 125 3.17 -17.26 15.01
CA VAL A 125 3.13 -15.85 15.44
C VAL A 125 4.41 -15.11 15.08
N HIS A 126 4.26 -13.81 14.84
CA HIS A 126 5.35 -12.85 14.71
C HIS A 126 5.28 -11.88 15.88
N ILE A 127 6.26 -11.90 16.77
CA ILE A 127 6.37 -10.92 17.86
C ILE A 127 6.77 -9.58 17.26
N LYS A 128 6.02 -8.53 17.59
CA LYS A 128 6.30 -7.16 17.18
C LYS A 128 6.98 -6.39 18.26
N LEU A 129 8.12 -5.80 17.94
CA LEU A 129 8.88 -4.92 18.84
C LEU A 129 8.65 -3.44 18.49
N ASP A 130 8.41 -2.62 19.50
CA ASP A 130 8.44 -1.16 19.36
C ASP A 130 9.84 -0.65 19.71
N THR A 131 10.63 -0.41 18.70
CA THR A 131 11.99 0.11 18.78
C THR A 131 12.07 1.64 18.76
N GLY A 132 10.92 2.33 18.69
CA GLY A 132 10.86 3.79 18.70
C GLY A 132 9.80 4.44 17.83
N MET A 133 8.98 3.66 17.11
CA MET A 133 7.87 4.22 16.35
C MET A 133 6.67 4.63 17.22
N ASN A 134 6.55 4.06 18.43
CA ASN A 134 5.50 4.35 19.43
C ASN A 134 4.06 4.14 18.89
N ARG A 135 3.86 3.11 18.08
CA ARG A 135 2.54 2.79 17.51
C ARG A 135 1.94 1.54 18.14
N THR A 136 2.57 0.39 18.01
CA THR A 136 2.22 -0.90 18.61
C THR A 136 3.45 -1.77 18.70
N GLY A 137 3.48 -2.72 19.66
CA GLY A 137 4.59 -3.65 19.86
C GLY A 137 5.11 -3.63 21.29
N PHE A 138 5.79 -4.71 21.68
CA PHE A 138 6.46 -4.79 22.97
C PHE A 138 7.58 -3.74 23.05
N PRO A 139 7.67 -2.96 24.14
CA PRO A 139 8.73 -2.00 24.31
C PRO A 139 10.12 -2.65 24.20
N ALA A 140 10.95 -2.12 23.31
CA ALA A 140 12.30 -2.60 23.03
C ALA A 140 13.28 -1.43 22.94
N LYS A 141 13.24 -0.52 23.94
CA LYS A 141 14.04 0.70 23.99
C LYS A 141 15.12 0.67 25.05
N ASP A 142 14.94 -0.18 26.05
CA ASP A 142 15.80 -0.27 27.22
C ASP A 142 16.81 -1.41 27.08
N ASP A 143 17.82 -1.39 27.94
CA ASP A 143 18.87 -2.42 27.98
C ASP A 143 18.36 -3.77 28.50
N GLU A 144 17.20 -3.82 29.13
CA GLU A 144 16.57 -5.04 29.61
C GLU A 144 15.29 -5.38 28.84
N LEU A 145 14.89 -6.65 28.82
CA LEU A 145 13.57 -7.07 28.34
C LEU A 145 12.49 -6.51 29.26
N CYS A 146 11.43 -5.96 28.67
CA CYS A 146 10.25 -5.55 29.44
C CYS A 146 9.59 -6.77 30.09
N GLU A 147 8.86 -6.55 31.18
CA GLU A 147 8.21 -7.62 31.94
C GLU A 147 7.23 -8.46 31.10
N GLU A 148 6.56 -7.83 30.15
CA GLU A 148 5.64 -8.57 29.24
C GLU A 148 6.40 -9.54 28.34
N LEU A 149 7.57 -9.16 27.79
CA LEU A 149 8.39 -10.09 26.98
C LEU A 149 8.94 -11.24 27.82
N LYS A 150 9.25 -11.03 29.10
CA LYS A 150 9.63 -12.13 30.02
C LYS A 150 8.48 -13.13 30.21
N LYS A 151 7.23 -12.65 30.31
CA LYS A 151 6.05 -13.53 30.38
C LYS A 151 5.82 -14.27 29.06
N VAL A 152 6.05 -13.62 27.91
CA VAL A 152 5.96 -14.26 26.59
C VAL A 152 6.90 -15.46 26.49
N VAL A 153 8.14 -15.39 27.02
CA VAL A 153 9.07 -16.53 27.08
C VAL A 153 8.42 -17.74 27.75
N SER A 154 7.83 -17.54 28.92
CA SER A 154 7.16 -18.62 29.65
C SER A 154 5.96 -19.23 28.90
N LEU A 155 5.25 -18.43 28.07
CA LEU A 155 4.17 -18.97 27.25
C LEU A 155 4.71 -19.91 26.16
N PHE A 156 5.81 -19.61 25.51
CA PHE A 156 6.44 -20.48 24.52
C PHE A 156 6.95 -21.78 25.15
N GLU A 157 7.55 -21.71 26.34
CA GLU A 157 8.05 -22.89 27.07
C GLU A 157 6.92 -23.88 27.42
N ASN A 158 5.70 -23.39 27.66
CA ASN A 158 4.56 -24.17 28.11
C ASN A 158 3.58 -24.55 27.00
N ASN A 159 3.83 -24.17 25.75
CA ASN A 159 2.91 -24.39 24.62
C ASN A 159 3.67 -24.83 23.36
N GLU A 160 3.87 -26.14 23.19
CA GLU A 160 4.60 -26.73 22.05
C GLU A 160 3.97 -26.41 20.66
N ASN A 161 2.69 -26.10 20.64
CA ASN A 161 1.96 -25.73 19.42
C ASN A 161 2.06 -24.26 19.06
N LEU A 162 2.70 -23.44 19.91
CA LEU A 162 2.96 -22.02 19.64
C LEU A 162 4.31 -21.90 18.95
N VAL A 163 4.29 -21.51 17.66
CA VAL A 163 5.49 -21.39 16.82
C VAL A 163 5.87 -19.93 16.66
N LEU A 164 7.08 -19.57 17.10
CA LEU A 164 7.65 -18.26 16.78
C LEU A 164 8.19 -18.26 15.35
N GLU A 165 7.30 -17.95 14.38
CA GLU A 165 7.69 -17.82 12.97
C GLU A 165 8.51 -16.56 12.74
N GLY A 166 8.21 -15.45 13.45
CA GLY A 166 8.96 -14.22 13.20
C GLY A 166 9.12 -13.27 14.39
N LEU A 167 10.12 -12.41 14.25
CA LEU A 167 10.35 -11.25 15.11
C LEU A 167 10.49 -10.01 14.22
N PHE A 168 9.76 -8.92 14.49
CA PHE A 168 9.81 -7.77 13.63
C PHE A 168 9.62 -6.42 14.35
N SER A 169 10.10 -5.38 13.69
CA SER A 169 9.83 -3.98 14.04
C SER A 169 9.52 -3.17 12.78
N HIS A 170 9.42 -1.86 12.89
CA HIS A 170 9.15 -0.96 11.77
C HIS A 170 9.94 0.34 11.91
N PHE A 171 10.65 0.71 10.86
CA PHE A 171 11.34 1.99 10.81
C PHE A 171 10.34 3.15 10.77
N ALA A 172 10.58 4.16 11.57
CA ALA A 172 9.72 5.34 11.69
C ALA A 172 10.03 6.40 10.63
N VAL A 173 11.30 6.51 10.22
CA VAL A 173 11.85 7.63 9.43
C VAL A 173 12.80 7.16 8.31
N ALA A 174 12.67 5.91 7.84
CA ALA A 174 13.55 5.39 6.79
C ALA A 174 13.37 6.08 5.44
N ASP A 175 12.24 6.72 5.21
CA ASP A 175 11.90 7.53 4.04
C ASP A 175 12.46 8.97 4.11
N ASP A 176 12.73 9.49 5.30
CA ASP A 176 13.32 10.81 5.50
C ASP A 176 14.81 10.82 5.13
N ASP A 177 15.30 11.93 4.57
CA ASP A 177 16.71 12.05 4.19
C ASP A 177 17.65 12.06 5.40
N ASP A 178 17.23 12.65 6.53
CA ASP A 178 17.95 12.69 7.78
C ASP A 178 17.62 11.53 8.73
N GLY A 179 16.84 10.54 8.26
CA GLY A 179 16.29 9.45 9.08
C GLY A 179 17.28 8.32 9.42
N GLU A 180 18.49 8.31 8.84
CA GLU A 180 19.45 7.20 8.99
C GLU A 180 19.88 7.00 10.43
N ALA A 181 20.27 8.06 11.14
CA ALA A 181 20.74 7.99 12.53
C ALA A 181 19.69 7.37 13.47
N PHE A 182 18.42 7.72 13.32
CA PHE A 182 17.37 7.12 14.15
C PHE A 182 17.03 5.69 13.71
N SER A 183 17.13 5.39 12.43
CA SER A 183 17.00 4.02 11.93
C SER A 183 18.10 3.10 12.46
N ASP A 184 19.35 3.58 12.57
CA ASP A 184 20.44 2.86 13.25
C ASP A 184 20.12 2.57 14.72
N VAL A 185 19.56 3.53 15.45
CA VAL A 185 19.12 3.35 16.85
C VAL A 185 18.01 2.29 16.92
N GLN A 186 17.00 2.34 16.04
CA GLN A 186 15.93 1.35 16.00
C GLN A 186 16.48 -0.05 15.70
N TYR A 187 17.41 -0.15 14.78
CA TYR A 187 18.05 -1.41 14.41
C TYR A 187 18.88 -2.01 15.55
N ALA A 188 19.70 -1.19 16.23
CA ALA A 188 20.48 -1.62 17.38
C ALA A 188 19.58 -2.14 18.52
N ARG A 189 18.48 -1.46 18.82
CA ARG A 189 17.48 -1.89 19.81
C ARG A 189 16.83 -3.22 19.42
N PHE A 190 16.49 -3.38 18.14
CA PHE A 190 15.95 -4.62 17.61
C PHE A 190 16.90 -5.79 17.81
N LEU A 191 18.18 -5.64 17.42
CA LEU A 191 19.18 -6.68 17.54
C LEU A 191 19.46 -7.04 19.01
N SER A 192 19.60 -6.04 19.87
CA SER A 192 19.80 -6.26 21.31
C SER A 192 18.66 -7.06 21.94
N THR A 193 17.41 -6.75 21.58
CA THR A 193 16.24 -7.48 22.09
C THR A 193 16.16 -8.89 21.51
N ALA A 194 16.44 -9.06 20.23
CA ALA A 194 16.48 -10.38 19.57
C ALA A 194 17.53 -11.29 20.23
N GLU A 195 18.74 -10.80 20.47
CA GLU A 195 19.82 -11.55 21.13
C GLU A 195 19.43 -12.00 22.55
N LYS A 196 18.72 -11.14 23.30
CA LYS A 196 18.24 -11.49 24.66
C LYS A 196 17.19 -12.57 24.63
N LEU A 197 16.24 -12.51 23.67
CA LEU A 197 15.22 -13.55 23.48
C LEU A 197 15.86 -14.87 23.06
N GLU A 198 16.85 -14.85 22.16
CA GLU A 198 17.58 -16.03 21.72
C GLU A 198 18.34 -16.71 22.87
N LYS A 199 18.97 -15.93 23.79
CA LYS A 199 19.61 -16.44 25.00
C LYS A 199 18.64 -17.14 25.96
N LEU A 200 17.35 -16.81 25.88
CA LEU A 200 16.27 -17.44 26.63
C LEU A 200 15.61 -18.60 25.84
N GLY A 201 16.20 -19.03 24.73
CA GLY A 201 15.68 -20.11 23.90
C GLY A 201 14.55 -19.71 22.94
N ILE A 202 14.21 -18.45 22.87
CA ILE A 202 13.17 -17.90 21.96
C ILE A 202 13.84 -17.45 20.66
N VAL A 203 13.90 -18.36 19.68
CA VAL A 203 14.60 -18.17 18.41
C VAL A 203 13.58 -18.06 17.28
N PRO A 204 13.40 -16.87 16.67
CA PRO A 204 12.50 -16.72 15.53
C PRO A 204 13.10 -17.34 14.26
N GLU A 205 12.24 -17.92 13.41
CA GLU A 205 12.65 -18.41 12.09
C GLU A 205 13.03 -17.24 11.15
N ILE A 206 12.34 -16.09 11.26
CA ILE A 206 12.49 -14.93 10.39
C ILE A 206 12.57 -13.65 11.22
N LYS A 207 13.61 -12.87 11.01
CA LYS A 207 13.73 -11.50 11.55
C LYS A 207 13.56 -10.48 10.43
N HIS A 208 12.70 -9.45 10.64
CA HIS A 208 12.46 -8.44 9.61
C HIS A 208 12.14 -7.06 10.19
N ILE A 209 12.77 -6.00 9.66
CA ILE A 209 12.54 -4.62 10.09
C ILE A 209 12.32 -3.66 8.91
N CYS A 210 13.04 -3.83 7.79
CA CYS A 210 12.97 -2.95 6.63
C CYS A 210 11.57 -2.91 6.00
N ASN A 211 11.09 -1.71 5.73
CA ASN A 211 9.98 -1.40 4.83
C ASN A 211 10.50 -1.09 3.41
N SER A 212 9.69 -0.56 2.49
CA SER A 212 10.13 -0.19 1.13
C SER A 212 11.28 0.82 1.13
N ALA A 213 11.28 1.81 2.00
CA ALA A 213 12.36 2.77 2.13
C ALA A 213 13.63 2.12 2.70
N GLY A 214 13.48 1.31 3.76
CA GLY A 214 14.56 0.53 4.33
C GLY A 214 15.16 -0.49 3.35
N LEU A 215 14.35 -1.10 2.47
CA LEU A 215 14.84 -1.94 1.38
C LEU A 215 15.82 -1.17 0.48
N ARG A 216 15.47 0.04 0.08
CA ARG A 216 16.28 0.85 -0.85
C ARG A 216 17.56 1.41 -0.20
N LYS A 217 17.46 1.88 1.06
CA LYS A 217 18.56 2.56 1.73
C LYS A 217 19.46 1.63 2.55
N PHE A 218 18.90 0.56 3.13
CA PHE A 218 19.54 -0.18 4.21
C PHE A 218 19.53 -1.70 4.06
N SER A 219 19.05 -2.26 2.92
CA SER A 219 18.86 -3.72 2.81
C SER A 219 20.16 -4.52 3.03
N ASP A 220 21.29 -4.02 2.59
CA ASP A 220 22.59 -4.70 2.78
C ASP A 220 23.00 -4.77 4.24
N LYS A 221 22.76 -3.69 5.00
CA LYS A 221 23.16 -3.53 6.40
C LYS A 221 22.11 -4.06 7.38
N MET A 222 20.82 -3.82 7.10
CA MET A 222 19.70 -4.01 8.04
C MET A 222 18.58 -4.91 7.53
N GLY A 223 18.74 -5.55 6.37
CA GLY A 223 17.66 -6.34 5.74
C GLY A 223 17.29 -7.62 6.47
N LEU A 224 18.14 -8.11 7.38
CA LEU A 224 17.96 -9.35 8.15
C LEU A 224 17.58 -10.54 7.25
N ASP A 225 16.60 -11.37 7.66
CA ASP A 225 16.15 -12.55 6.91
C ASP A 225 15.10 -12.20 5.85
N ALA A 226 14.32 -11.13 6.10
CA ALA A 226 13.29 -10.67 5.17
C ALA A 226 13.09 -9.16 5.16
N VAL A 227 12.64 -8.64 4.02
CA VAL A 227 12.26 -7.24 3.82
C VAL A 227 10.79 -7.14 3.43
N ARG A 228 10.09 -6.13 3.95
CA ARG A 228 8.68 -5.89 3.65
C ARG A 228 8.53 -4.86 2.54
N CYS A 229 8.29 -5.35 1.33
CA CYS A 229 8.11 -4.52 0.16
C CYS A 229 6.62 -4.15 -0.01
N GLY A 230 6.30 -2.86 0.10
CA GLY A 230 4.96 -2.31 -0.03
C GLY A 230 4.86 -1.39 -1.24
N ILE A 231 4.94 -0.08 -1.03
CA ILE A 231 4.70 0.95 -2.04
C ILE A 231 5.57 0.80 -3.29
N SER A 232 6.79 0.30 -3.15
CA SER A 232 7.71 0.06 -4.27
C SER A 232 7.19 -1.02 -5.23
N LEU A 233 6.42 -2.03 -4.75
CA LEU A 233 5.78 -3.03 -5.63
C LEU A 233 4.81 -2.38 -6.61
N TYR A 234 4.21 -1.26 -6.23
CA TYR A 234 3.22 -0.54 -7.01
C TYR A 234 3.82 0.61 -7.84
N GLY A 235 5.15 0.77 -7.77
CA GLY A 235 5.89 1.73 -8.61
C GLY A 235 5.73 3.18 -8.21
N CYS A 236 5.46 3.44 -6.93
CA CYS A 236 5.49 4.79 -6.34
C CYS A 236 6.73 4.96 -5.46
N GLU A 237 7.12 6.22 -5.18
CA GLU A 237 8.28 6.56 -4.33
C GLU A 237 9.55 5.81 -4.73
N THR A 238 9.88 5.84 -6.01
CA THR A 238 10.90 4.99 -6.62
C THR A 238 12.34 5.34 -6.22
N ALA A 239 12.59 6.55 -5.72
CA ALA A 239 13.91 7.04 -5.25
C ALA A 239 15.08 6.71 -6.21
N GLY A 240 14.85 6.88 -7.51
CA GLY A 240 15.87 6.68 -8.56
C GLY A 240 16.05 5.24 -9.06
N LEU A 241 15.35 4.26 -8.49
CA LEU A 241 15.28 2.90 -9.03
C LEU A 241 14.23 2.78 -10.15
N ASP A 242 14.42 1.84 -11.08
CA ASP A 242 13.56 1.65 -12.26
C ASP A 242 12.26 0.88 -11.93
N TYR A 243 11.59 1.26 -10.82
CA TYR A 243 10.25 0.75 -10.52
C TYR A 243 9.24 1.29 -11.53
N LYS A 244 8.35 0.42 -11.99
CA LYS A 244 7.31 0.74 -12.98
C LYS A 244 5.99 1.04 -12.30
N PRO A 245 5.32 2.17 -12.61
CA PRO A 245 3.95 2.41 -12.15
C PRO A 245 3.03 1.26 -12.54
N ALA A 246 2.25 0.76 -11.58
CA ALA A 246 1.42 -0.43 -11.78
C ALA A 246 -0.06 -0.12 -11.99
N MET A 247 -0.50 1.14 -11.79
CA MET A 247 -1.89 1.55 -11.99
C MET A 247 -1.97 2.80 -12.86
N ASP A 248 -2.84 2.76 -13.88
CA ASP A 248 -3.36 3.95 -14.54
C ASP A 248 -4.80 4.18 -14.09
N PHE A 249 -5.14 5.36 -13.56
CA PHE A 249 -6.51 5.74 -13.23
C PHE A 249 -7.06 6.64 -14.31
N VAL A 250 -7.99 6.10 -15.09
CA VAL A 250 -8.49 6.70 -16.31
C VAL A 250 -10.00 6.86 -16.23
N THR A 251 -10.50 7.98 -16.75
CA THR A 251 -11.93 8.23 -16.94
C THR A 251 -12.20 8.67 -18.37
N THR A 252 -13.45 9.00 -18.68
CA THR A 252 -13.87 9.36 -20.02
C THR A 252 -14.47 10.77 -20.03
N VAL A 253 -14.20 11.55 -21.07
CA VAL A 253 -14.89 12.81 -21.34
C VAL A 253 -16.36 12.52 -21.65
N VAL A 254 -17.29 13.07 -20.88
CA VAL A 254 -18.73 12.83 -21.00
C VAL A 254 -19.49 14.00 -21.61
N ASN A 255 -18.90 15.19 -21.62
CA ASN A 255 -19.46 16.38 -22.28
C ASN A 255 -18.34 17.35 -22.67
N VAL A 256 -18.57 18.12 -23.73
CA VAL A 256 -17.70 19.21 -24.16
C VAL A 256 -18.56 20.42 -24.54
N HIS A 257 -18.27 21.59 -23.98
CA HIS A 257 -19.02 22.80 -24.28
C HIS A 257 -18.13 24.04 -24.22
N THR A 258 -18.63 25.15 -24.72
CA THR A 258 -17.98 26.46 -24.61
C THR A 258 -18.54 27.21 -23.42
N MET A 259 -17.67 27.89 -22.70
CA MET A 259 -17.98 28.78 -21.59
C MET A 259 -17.50 30.18 -21.95
N LYS A 260 -18.38 31.19 -21.87
CA LYS A 260 -18.06 32.58 -22.23
C LYS A 260 -17.33 33.30 -21.09
N LYS A 261 -16.53 34.28 -21.45
CA LYS A 261 -15.89 35.19 -20.47
C LYS A 261 -16.92 35.72 -19.46
N GLY A 262 -16.61 35.55 -18.16
CA GLY A 262 -17.47 35.98 -17.06
C GLY A 262 -18.49 34.95 -16.57
N GLU A 263 -18.71 33.87 -17.33
CA GLU A 263 -19.54 32.76 -16.85
C GLU A 263 -18.84 31.98 -15.74
N GLN A 264 -19.64 31.37 -14.88
CA GLN A 264 -19.16 30.66 -13.68
C GLN A 264 -19.50 29.17 -13.76
N VAL A 265 -18.66 28.32 -13.13
CA VAL A 265 -18.82 26.85 -13.19
C VAL A 265 -18.78 26.19 -11.83
N GLY A 266 -19.60 25.14 -11.69
CA GLY A 266 -19.58 24.20 -10.58
C GLY A 266 -20.18 24.71 -9.28
N TYR A 267 -20.09 23.88 -8.26
CA TYR A 267 -20.62 24.18 -6.93
C TYR A 267 -20.00 25.43 -6.30
N GLY A 268 -20.87 26.33 -5.83
CA GLY A 268 -20.46 27.60 -5.21
C GLY A 268 -19.90 28.57 -6.22
N LEU A 269 -20.11 28.35 -7.53
CA LEU A 269 -19.64 29.23 -8.62
C LEU A 269 -18.14 29.58 -8.45
N ALA A 270 -17.35 28.58 -8.03
CA ALA A 270 -15.98 28.76 -7.52
C ALA A 270 -14.95 29.14 -8.58
N TYR A 271 -15.33 29.12 -9.86
CA TYR A 271 -14.45 29.51 -10.97
C TYR A 271 -15.22 30.40 -11.93
N THR A 272 -14.61 31.52 -12.32
CA THR A 272 -15.13 32.44 -13.33
C THR A 272 -14.24 32.44 -14.55
N ALA A 273 -14.78 32.23 -15.73
CA ALA A 273 -14.03 32.21 -16.99
C ALA A 273 -13.35 33.55 -17.25
N PRO A 274 -12.00 33.60 -17.32
CA PRO A 274 -11.28 34.86 -17.61
C PRO A 274 -11.35 35.26 -19.08
N LYS A 275 -11.65 34.30 -19.97
CA LYS A 275 -11.80 34.44 -21.44
C LYS A 275 -12.86 33.43 -21.92
N ASP A 276 -13.20 33.44 -23.18
CA ASP A 276 -13.94 32.35 -23.79
C ASP A 276 -13.11 31.07 -23.70
N MET A 277 -13.70 29.97 -23.20
CA MET A 277 -13.01 28.70 -22.91
C MET A 277 -13.78 27.51 -23.49
N LYS A 278 -13.05 26.44 -23.80
CA LYS A 278 -13.60 25.12 -24.08
C LYS A 278 -13.43 24.24 -22.82
N ILE A 279 -14.53 23.75 -22.31
CA ILE A 279 -14.58 22.94 -21.09
C ILE A 279 -14.94 21.52 -21.46
N ALA A 280 -14.22 20.55 -20.90
CA ALA A 280 -14.63 19.14 -20.89
C ALA A 280 -15.12 18.76 -19.50
N VAL A 281 -16.19 17.97 -19.45
CA VAL A 281 -16.64 17.29 -18.23
C VAL A 281 -16.17 15.87 -18.30
N ILE A 282 -15.47 15.43 -17.25
CA ILE A 282 -14.98 14.05 -17.11
C ILE A 282 -15.86 13.26 -16.15
N GLY A 283 -16.05 11.96 -16.42
CA GLY A 283 -16.96 11.07 -15.69
C GLY A 283 -16.36 10.46 -14.44
N ALA A 284 -15.55 11.23 -13.69
CA ALA A 284 -15.01 10.84 -12.39
C ALA A 284 -15.11 11.98 -11.39
N GLY A 285 -15.39 11.64 -10.13
CA GLY A 285 -15.46 12.58 -9.03
C GLY A 285 -14.91 11.99 -7.72
N TYR A 286 -15.23 12.64 -6.60
CA TYR A 286 -14.66 12.22 -5.32
C TYR A 286 -15.19 10.85 -4.84
N ALA A 287 -16.32 10.38 -5.34
CA ALA A 287 -16.81 9.04 -5.05
C ALA A 287 -16.01 7.94 -5.79
N ASP A 288 -15.26 8.30 -6.83
CA ASP A 288 -14.35 7.40 -7.54
C ASP A 288 -12.94 7.39 -6.94
N GLY A 289 -12.64 8.35 -6.05
CA GLY A 289 -11.31 8.53 -5.46
C GLY A 289 -10.59 9.80 -5.92
N LEU A 290 -11.17 10.61 -6.80
CA LEU A 290 -10.63 11.89 -7.25
C LEU A 290 -10.86 12.96 -6.17
N LYS A 291 -9.89 13.15 -5.26
CA LYS A 291 -10.03 14.05 -4.10
C LYS A 291 -10.27 15.50 -4.50
N ARG A 292 -11.17 16.19 -3.79
CA ARG A 292 -11.54 17.59 -4.06
C ARG A 292 -10.37 18.57 -3.93
N CYS A 293 -9.41 18.31 -3.03
CA CYS A 293 -8.23 19.14 -2.81
C CYS A 293 -7.31 19.20 -4.03
N ILE A 294 -7.30 18.20 -4.91
CA ILE A 294 -6.49 18.18 -6.14
C ILE A 294 -6.78 19.41 -7.01
N ALA A 295 -8.04 19.77 -7.20
CA ALA A 295 -8.40 20.98 -7.97
C ALA A 295 -7.91 22.26 -7.30
N ALA A 296 -8.01 22.36 -5.97
CA ALA A 296 -7.53 23.52 -5.20
C ALA A 296 -6.01 23.65 -5.24
N GLY A 297 -5.28 22.55 -5.32
CA GLY A 297 -3.82 22.52 -5.43
C GLY A 297 -3.27 22.72 -6.85
N GLY A 298 -4.11 23.15 -7.81
CA GLY A 298 -3.69 23.39 -9.21
C GLY A 298 -3.49 22.10 -10.02
N GLY A 299 -4.18 21.04 -9.64
CA GLY A 299 -4.14 19.76 -10.32
C GLY A 299 -4.74 19.78 -11.72
N TYR A 300 -4.39 18.79 -12.53
CA TYR A 300 -4.85 18.60 -13.90
C TYR A 300 -5.00 17.11 -14.22
N VAL A 301 -5.67 16.79 -15.29
CA VAL A 301 -5.64 15.48 -15.94
C VAL A 301 -4.88 15.54 -17.26
N LEU A 302 -4.50 14.40 -17.82
CA LEU A 302 -3.96 14.35 -19.17
C LEU A 302 -5.06 13.92 -20.16
N ILE A 303 -5.20 14.65 -21.27
CA ILE A 303 -6.03 14.28 -22.42
C ILE A 303 -5.15 14.48 -23.67
N HIS A 304 -5.03 13.45 -24.52
CA HIS A 304 -4.12 13.47 -25.68
C HIS A 304 -2.69 13.93 -25.34
N GLY A 305 -2.14 13.38 -24.21
CA GLY A 305 -0.80 13.75 -23.74
C GLY A 305 -0.64 15.18 -23.22
N LYS A 306 -1.71 16.00 -23.24
CA LYS A 306 -1.68 17.41 -22.83
C LYS A 306 -2.36 17.62 -21.48
N LYS A 307 -1.92 18.64 -20.74
CA LYS A 307 -2.49 19.00 -19.44
C LYS A 307 -3.83 19.70 -19.63
N ALA A 308 -4.86 19.20 -18.96
CA ALA A 308 -6.19 19.80 -18.85
C ALA A 308 -6.45 20.16 -17.37
N PRO A 309 -6.21 21.42 -16.95
CA PRO A 309 -6.37 21.84 -15.54
C PRO A 309 -7.81 21.74 -15.08
N PHE A 310 -8.03 21.40 -13.80
CA PHE A 310 -9.35 21.45 -13.21
C PHE A 310 -9.87 22.88 -13.12
N VAL A 311 -11.16 23.06 -13.43
CA VAL A 311 -11.88 24.33 -13.28
C VAL A 311 -13.08 24.13 -12.36
N GLY A 312 -13.16 24.98 -11.32
CA GLY A 312 -14.17 24.84 -10.29
C GLY A 312 -13.93 23.66 -9.34
N ARG A 313 -14.95 23.26 -8.62
CA ARG A 313 -14.88 22.19 -7.60
C ARG A 313 -15.17 20.84 -8.22
N ILE A 314 -14.40 19.83 -7.87
CA ILE A 314 -14.71 18.43 -8.18
C ILE A 314 -16.02 18.03 -7.49
N CYS A 315 -16.94 17.43 -8.25
CA CYS A 315 -18.24 16.94 -7.80
C CYS A 315 -18.15 15.47 -7.35
N MET A 316 -19.28 14.87 -6.98
CA MET A 316 -19.33 13.46 -6.55
C MET A 316 -18.92 12.51 -7.67
N ASP A 317 -19.46 12.71 -8.88
CA ASP A 317 -19.36 11.78 -10.01
C ASP A 317 -18.72 12.40 -11.26
N MET A 318 -18.37 13.68 -11.22
CA MET A 318 -17.87 14.44 -12.36
C MET A 318 -16.90 15.53 -11.92
N ALA A 319 -16.04 15.95 -12.85
CA ALA A 319 -15.22 17.14 -12.71
C ALA A 319 -15.10 17.88 -14.05
N MET A 320 -14.82 19.17 -14.00
CA MET A 320 -14.66 20.01 -15.17
C MET A 320 -13.18 20.37 -15.35
N VAL A 321 -12.71 20.33 -16.59
CA VAL A 321 -11.33 20.63 -16.96
C VAL A 321 -11.30 21.59 -18.16
N ASP A 322 -10.30 22.49 -18.16
CA ASP A 322 -10.05 23.40 -19.27
C ASP A 322 -9.33 22.66 -20.39
N VAL A 323 -9.98 22.58 -21.55
CA VAL A 323 -9.44 21.98 -22.78
C VAL A 323 -9.33 22.99 -23.92
N THR A 324 -9.24 24.30 -23.60
CA THR A 324 -9.12 25.38 -24.59
C THR A 324 -7.93 25.16 -25.51
N ASP A 325 -6.81 24.68 -24.96
CA ASP A 325 -5.57 24.41 -25.72
C ASP A 325 -5.51 22.99 -26.30
N ILE A 326 -6.64 22.24 -26.23
CA ILE A 326 -6.78 20.87 -26.77
C ILE A 326 -8.05 20.83 -27.63
N PRO A 327 -8.08 21.56 -28.77
CA PRO A 327 -9.31 21.78 -29.54
C PRO A 327 -9.93 20.49 -30.11
N GLU A 328 -9.13 19.45 -30.28
CA GLU A 328 -9.55 18.13 -30.80
C GLU A 328 -10.35 17.28 -29.78
N VAL A 329 -10.39 17.66 -28.51
CA VAL A 329 -11.09 16.90 -27.46
C VAL A 329 -12.58 16.75 -27.81
N LYS A 330 -13.08 15.53 -27.67
CA LYS A 330 -14.47 15.14 -27.87
C LYS A 330 -14.95 14.20 -26.78
N VAL A 331 -16.26 13.98 -26.74
CA VAL A 331 -16.91 12.96 -25.90
C VAL A 331 -16.32 11.59 -26.21
N GLU A 332 -16.16 10.75 -25.19
CA GLU A 332 -15.52 9.43 -25.19
C GLU A 332 -13.98 9.42 -25.28
N ASP A 333 -13.33 10.57 -25.33
CA ASP A 333 -11.88 10.59 -25.17
C ASP A 333 -11.48 10.20 -23.74
N ASP A 334 -10.34 9.54 -23.59
CA ASP A 334 -9.79 9.18 -22.29
C ASP A 334 -9.18 10.41 -21.60
N ALA A 335 -9.50 10.58 -20.32
CA ALA A 335 -8.88 11.55 -19.43
C ALA A 335 -8.14 10.80 -18.32
N VAL A 336 -6.82 10.93 -18.28
CA VAL A 336 -5.94 10.21 -17.35
C VAL A 336 -5.76 11.06 -16.10
N ILE A 337 -6.25 10.55 -14.95
CA ILE A 337 -6.15 11.19 -13.63
C ILE A 337 -4.74 11.00 -13.08
N PHE A 338 -4.19 9.79 -13.20
CA PHE A 338 -2.77 9.47 -13.11
C PHE A 338 -2.47 8.24 -13.97
N GLY A 339 -1.25 8.13 -14.47
CA GLY A 339 -0.84 7.11 -15.42
C GLY A 339 -0.32 7.69 -16.73
N TYR A 340 -0.42 6.95 -17.81
CA TYR A 340 0.12 7.32 -19.12
C TYR A 340 -0.97 7.80 -20.09
N SER A 341 -0.69 8.90 -20.80
CA SER A 341 -1.48 9.41 -21.93
C SER A 341 -0.53 9.76 -23.08
N GLU A 342 -0.60 9.03 -24.20
CA GLU A 342 0.22 9.26 -25.40
C GLU A 342 1.73 9.45 -25.09
N GLY A 343 2.28 8.60 -24.20
CA GLY A 343 3.69 8.63 -23.80
C GLY A 343 4.04 9.65 -22.71
N VAL A 344 3.11 10.52 -22.32
CA VAL A 344 3.29 11.45 -21.19
C VAL A 344 2.79 10.78 -19.91
N HIS A 345 3.58 10.84 -18.84
CA HIS A 345 3.26 10.26 -17.55
C HIS A 345 2.88 11.32 -16.51
N LEU A 346 1.74 11.15 -15.88
CA LEU A 346 1.34 11.86 -14.67
C LEU A 346 1.36 10.87 -13.51
N SER A 347 2.37 10.94 -12.65
CA SER A 347 2.54 10.00 -11.55
C SER A 347 1.53 10.21 -10.42
N ALA A 348 1.22 9.15 -9.68
CA ALA A 348 0.43 9.26 -8.44
C ALA A 348 1.12 10.14 -7.39
N ASP A 349 2.47 10.16 -7.36
CA ASP A 349 3.25 11.08 -6.50
C ASP A 349 2.97 12.54 -6.86
N LYS A 350 2.93 12.87 -8.18
CA LYS A 350 2.59 14.23 -8.61
C LYS A 350 1.15 14.62 -8.27
N VAL A 351 0.21 13.69 -8.36
CA VAL A 351 -1.18 13.93 -7.92
C VAL A 351 -1.26 14.10 -6.41
N ALA A 352 -0.42 13.40 -5.64
CA ALA A 352 -0.30 13.57 -4.20
C ALA A 352 0.20 14.97 -3.81
N ASP A 353 1.16 15.55 -4.57
CA ASP A 353 1.60 16.92 -4.38
C ASP A 353 0.42 17.91 -4.47
N PHE A 354 -0.44 17.78 -5.49
CA PHE A 354 -1.63 18.63 -5.63
C PHE A 354 -2.62 18.48 -4.47
N ALA A 355 -2.66 17.31 -3.85
CA ALA A 355 -3.53 17.02 -2.72
C ALA A 355 -2.88 17.30 -1.36
N SER A 356 -1.60 17.73 -1.32
CA SER A 356 -0.80 17.89 -0.10
C SER A 356 -0.80 16.63 0.76
N THR A 357 -0.54 15.48 0.12
CA THR A 357 -0.53 14.15 0.75
C THR A 357 0.55 13.25 0.10
N ILE A 358 0.48 11.95 0.34
CA ILE A 358 1.41 10.94 -0.18
C ILE A 358 0.73 10.01 -1.22
N SER A 359 1.54 9.42 -2.10
CA SER A 359 1.05 8.53 -3.16
C SER A 359 0.25 7.34 -2.64
N TYR A 360 0.57 6.82 -1.44
CA TYR A 360 -0.23 5.78 -0.76
C TYR A 360 -1.71 6.14 -0.67
N GLU A 361 -2.01 7.38 -0.26
CA GLU A 361 -3.38 7.84 -0.10
C GLU A 361 -4.08 8.02 -1.45
N ILE A 362 -3.34 8.38 -2.49
CA ILE A 362 -3.90 8.56 -3.85
C ILE A 362 -4.30 7.21 -4.45
N ILE A 363 -3.39 6.22 -4.45
CA ILE A 363 -3.69 4.92 -5.07
C ILE A 363 -4.72 4.11 -4.25
N CYS A 364 -4.65 4.17 -2.92
CA CYS A 364 -5.65 3.52 -2.04
C CYS A 364 -7.03 4.18 -2.10
N ALA A 365 -7.12 5.46 -2.50
CA ALA A 365 -8.40 6.17 -2.61
C ALA A 365 -9.23 5.74 -3.82
N VAL A 366 -8.65 5.08 -4.83
CA VAL A 366 -9.42 4.55 -5.97
C VAL A 366 -10.48 3.59 -5.45
N SER A 367 -11.74 4.01 -5.52
CA SER A 367 -12.83 3.37 -4.78
C SER A 367 -13.21 2.00 -5.37
N ALA A 368 -13.91 1.17 -4.57
CA ALA A 368 -14.36 -0.16 -4.99
C ALA A 368 -15.36 -0.12 -6.16
N ARG A 369 -16.02 1.01 -6.42
CA ARG A 369 -16.93 1.17 -7.57
C ARG A 369 -16.20 1.32 -8.90
N VAL A 370 -14.92 1.65 -8.87
CA VAL A 370 -14.07 1.72 -10.07
C VAL A 370 -13.57 0.32 -10.41
N PRO A 371 -13.92 -0.24 -11.56
CA PRO A 371 -13.48 -1.58 -11.94
C PRO A 371 -11.96 -1.61 -12.17
N ARG A 372 -11.32 -2.70 -11.70
CA ARG A 372 -9.92 -3.01 -12.01
C ARG A 372 -9.87 -3.83 -13.29
N VAL A 373 -9.08 -3.35 -14.25
CA VAL A 373 -8.83 -4.02 -15.53
C VAL A 373 -7.38 -4.45 -15.55
N TYR A 374 -7.13 -5.74 -15.55
CA TYR A 374 -5.79 -6.31 -15.50
C TYR A 374 -5.22 -6.50 -16.91
N LYS A 375 -3.94 -6.10 -17.11
CA LYS A 375 -3.15 -6.31 -18.33
C LYS A 375 -1.78 -6.90 -18.01
#